data_f5fb5fd755c5738474434b3006ff5d29
#
_entry.id   f5fb5fd755c5738474434b3006ff5d29
#
_cell.length_a   1.000
_cell.length_b   1.000
_cell.length_c   1.000
_cell.angle_alpha   90.00
_cell.angle_beta   90.00
_cell.angle_gamma   90.00
#
_symmetry.space_group_name_H-M   'P 1'
#
loop_
_entity.id
_entity.type
_entity.pdbx_description
1 polymer ?
#
loop_
_entity_poly.entity_id
_entity_poly.type
_entity_poly.pdbx_seq_one_letter_code
_entity_poly.pdbx_strand_id
1 'polypeptide(L)'
;MTKKRMMLFFGSFNPVHNGHMALAEYAVEQGLCDEVAMIISPQNPFKQNMDLAAEMDRYSMVEAACKNSRYPEQIKPSIIEFLLEKPSYTINTLRHLTENYGEQMEFTILMGSDLINTLHKWREAEEIITGYDIYVYPR
;
A
#
# COMPACT_ATOMS: atom_id res chain seq x y z
N MET A 1 11.96 16.39 -15.89
CA MET A 1 11.81 14.94 -16.00
C MET A 1 10.55 14.49 -15.29
N THR A 2 9.88 13.51 -15.90
CA THR A 2 8.65 12.96 -15.34
C THR A 2 8.98 12.04 -14.16
N LYS A 3 8.26 12.22 -13.05
CA LYS A 3 8.43 11.34 -11.90
C LYS A 3 7.82 9.97 -12.18
N LYS A 4 8.42 8.92 -11.60
CA LYS A 4 7.81 7.59 -11.61
C LYS A 4 6.55 7.62 -10.75
N ARG A 5 5.46 7.06 -11.27
CA ARG A 5 4.18 7.02 -10.55
C ARG A 5 4.08 5.70 -9.79
N MET A 6 4.05 5.78 -8.48
CA MET A 6 3.98 4.62 -7.58
C MET A 6 2.61 4.60 -6.92
N MET A 7 1.85 3.54 -7.15
CA MET A 7 0.56 3.33 -6.48
C MET A 7 0.77 2.52 -5.21
N LEU A 8 0.28 3.05 -4.10
CA LEU A 8 0.40 2.40 -2.79
C LEU A 8 -0.90 1.67 -2.51
N PHE A 9 -0.86 0.34 -2.59
CA PHE A 9 -2.02 -0.51 -2.34
C PHE A 9 -1.96 -0.99 -0.89
N PHE A 10 -2.72 -0.33 -0.02
CA PHE A 10 -2.73 -0.64 1.40
C PHE A 10 -3.69 -1.79 1.69
N GLY A 11 -3.25 -2.73 2.51
CA GLY A 11 -4.11 -3.81 2.94
C GLY A 11 -3.43 -4.72 3.94
N SER A 12 -4.22 -5.51 4.65
CA SER A 12 -3.68 -6.52 5.55
C SER A 12 -3.20 -7.75 4.78
N PHE A 13 -3.82 -8.02 3.63
CA PHE A 13 -3.49 -9.18 2.78
C PHE A 13 -3.42 -10.47 3.60
N ASN A 14 -4.50 -10.78 4.27
CA ASN A 14 -4.55 -11.94 5.19
C ASN A 14 -5.72 -12.88 4.83
N PRO A 15 -5.58 -13.72 3.79
CA PRO A 15 -4.44 -13.77 2.88
C PRO A 15 -4.61 -12.86 1.67
N VAL A 16 -3.51 -12.63 0.93
CA VAL A 16 -3.57 -12.07 -0.40
C VAL A 16 -4.31 -13.06 -1.31
N HIS A 17 -5.10 -12.54 -2.26
CA HIS A 17 -5.87 -13.38 -3.18
C HIS A 17 -5.86 -12.83 -4.61
N ASN A 18 -6.46 -13.58 -5.53
CA ASN A 18 -6.44 -13.24 -6.95
C ASN A 18 -7.08 -11.88 -7.24
N GLY A 19 -8.08 -11.49 -6.45
CA GLY A 19 -8.71 -10.17 -6.61
C GLY A 19 -7.74 -9.02 -6.34
N HIS A 20 -6.89 -9.16 -5.33
CA HIS A 20 -5.86 -8.16 -5.04
C HIS A 20 -4.88 -8.05 -6.22
N MET A 21 -4.44 -9.19 -6.74
CA MET A 21 -3.48 -9.21 -7.83
C MET A 21 -4.07 -8.68 -9.12
N ALA A 22 -5.35 -8.99 -9.39
CA ALA A 22 -6.04 -8.48 -10.56
C ALA A 22 -6.12 -6.94 -10.54
N LEU A 23 -6.37 -6.36 -9.38
CA LEU A 23 -6.41 -4.90 -9.23
C LEU A 23 -5.04 -4.27 -9.49
N ALA A 24 -3.98 -4.85 -8.92
CA ALA A 24 -2.63 -4.34 -9.13
C ALA A 24 -2.22 -4.44 -10.60
N GLU A 25 -2.50 -5.58 -11.23
CA GLU A 25 -2.21 -5.78 -12.66
C GLU A 25 -3.00 -4.81 -13.53
N TYR A 26 -4.27 -4.61 -13.22
CA TYR A 26 -5.12 -3.67 -13.95
C TYR A 26 -4.56 -2.25 -13.89
N ALA A 27 -4.12 -1.81 -12.71
CA ALA A 27 -3.56 -0.48 -12.54
C ALA A 27 -2.33 -0.25 -13.42
N VAL A 28 -1.46 -1.25 -13.50
CA VAL A 28 -0.27 -1.19 -14.36
C VAL A 28 -0.68 -1.19 -15.84
N GLU A 29 -1.58 -2.12 -16.24
CA GLU A 29 -2.01 -2.26 -17.63
C GLU A 29 -2.70 -1.01 -18.16
N GLN A 30 -3.52 -0.36 -17.34
CA GLN A 30 -4.28 0.81 -17.75
C GLN A 30 -3.48 2.11 -17.66
N GLY A 31 -2.22 2.03 -17.26
CA GLY A 31 -1.37 3.22 -17.16
C GLY A 31 -1.73 4.16 -16.03
N LEU A 32 -2.43 3.65 -15.00
CA LEU A 32 -2.77 4.45 -13.82
C LEU A 32 -1.53 4.72 -12.98
N CYS A 33 -0.53 3.85 -13.10
CA CYS A 33 0.74 3.98 -12.40
C CYS A 33 1.81 3.23 -13.17
N ASP A 34 3.07 3.47 -12.81
CA ASP A 34 4.20 2.73 -13.38
C ASP A 34 4.52 1.48 -12.56
N GLU A 35 4.36 1.59 -11.23
CA GLU A 35 4.60 0.48 -10.32
C GLU A 35 3.57 0.48 -9.20
N VAL A 36 3.38 -0.68 -8.57
CA VAL A 36 2.51 -0.85 -7.41
C VAL A 36 3.34 -1.39 -6.26
N ALA A 37 3.26 -0.73 -5.10
CA ALA A 37 3.79 -1.25 -3.86
C ALA A 37 2.60 -1.78 -3.04
N MET A 38 2.58 -3.08 -2.76
CA MET A 38 1.57 -3.67 -1.90
C MET A 38 2.02 -3.49 -0.46
N ILE A 39 1.46 -2.48 0.19
CA ILE A 39 1.85 -2.10 1.56
C ILE A 39 1.11 -3.01 2.54
N ILE A 40 1.86 -3.91 3.16
CA ILE A 40 1.28 -4.87 4.10
C ILE A 40 1.15 -4.18 5.46
N SER A 41 -0.09 -3.97 5.89
CA SER A 41 -0.35 -3.29 7.16
C SER A 41 -0.26 -4.27 8.32
N PRO A 42 0.31 -3.86 9.47
CA PRO A 42 0.26 -4.68 10.68
C PRO A 42 -1.19 -4.97 11.07
N GLN A 43 -1.45 -6.16 11.60
CA GLN A 43 -2.80 -6.55 12.01
C GLN A 43 -3.34 -5.64 13.09
N ASN A 44 -2.48 -5.26 14.04
CA ASN A 44 -2.82 -4.32 15.09
C ASN A 44 -1.82 -3.15 15.05
N PRO A 45 -2.24 -1.98 14.52
CA PRO A 45 -1.31 -0.86 14.36
C PRO A 45 -0.76 -0.30 15.67
N PHE A 46 -1.41 -0.61 16.81
CA PHE A 46 -0.99 -0.12 18.12
C PHE A 46 -0.12 -1.11 18.88
N LYS A 47 0.01 -2.34 18.39
CA LYS A 47 0.77 -3.38 19.09
C LYS A 47 2.27 -3.18 18.87
N GLN A 48 3.00 -3.05 19.97
CA GLN A 48 4.46 -2.85 19.92
C GLN A 48 5.19 -4.16 19.64
N ASN A 49 4.72 -5.27 20.21
CA ASN A 49 5.31 -6.58 20.01
C ASN A 49 4.46 -7.36 19.03
N MET A 50 4.88 -7.36 17.77
CA MET A 50 4.17 -8.08 16.72
C MET A 50 4.55 -9.57 16.78
N ASP A 51 3.63 -10.42 16.33
CA ASP A 51 3.95 -11.82 16.02
C ASP A 51 4.70 -11.83 14.69
N LEU A 52 6.02 -11.80 14.76
CA LEU A 52 6.88 -11.71 13.59
C LEU A 52 6.69 -12.90 12.65
N ALA A 53 6.42 -14.10 13.19
CA ALA A 53 6.21 -15.26 12.35
C ALA A 53 4.97 -15.10 11.48
N ALA A 54 3.85 -14.66 12.07
CA ALA A 54 2.61 -14.44 11.32
C ALA A 54 2.76 -13.30 10.30
N GLU A 55 3.46 -12.23 10.68
CA GLU A 55 3.69 -11.11 9.77
C GLU A 55 4.57 -11.52 8.58
N MET A 56 5.61 -12.31 8.83
CA MET A 56 6.48 -12.80 7.77
C MET A 56 5.78 -13.81 6.86
N ASP A 57 4.84 -14.59 7.40
CA ASP A 57 4.01 -15.48 6.58
C ASP A 57 3.17 -14.68 5.59
N ARG A 58 2.56 -13.58 6.04
CA ARG A 58 1.79 -12.71 5.15
C ARG A 58 2.70 -12.09 4.07
N TYR A 59 3.86 -11.60 4.47
CA TYR A 59 4.82 -11.06 3.52
C TYR A 59 5.22 -12.09 2.47
N SER A 60 5.54 -13.31 2.89
CA SER A 60 5.97 -14.37 1.97
C SER A 60 4.88 -14.72 0.96
N MET A 61 3.62 -14.71 1.39
CA MET A 61 2.50 -14.99 0.49
C MET A 61 2.32 -13.86 -0.53
N VAL A 62 2.42 -12.61 -0.10
CA VAL A 62 2.34 -11.47 -1.02
C VAL A 62 3.51 -11.47 -1.99
N GLU A 63 4.71 -11.76 -1.50
CA GLU A 63 5.90 -11.83 -2.35
C GLU A 63 5.73 -12.89 -3.44
N ALA A 64 5.25 -14.08 -3.07
CA ALA A 64 5.02 -15.15 -4.04
C ALA A 64 3.96 -14.75 -5.06
N ALA A 65 2.89 -14.10 -4.62
CA ALA A 65 1.84 -13.64 -5.54
C ALA A 65 2.37 -12.61 -6.52
N CYS A 66 3.20 -11.69 -6.05
CA CYS A 66 3.81 -10.67 -6.92
C CYS A 66 4.72 -11.31 -7.97
N LYS A 67 5.53 -12.29 -7.57
CA LYS A 67 6.42 -12.99 -8.49
C LYS A 67 5.67 -13.77 -9.56
N ASN A 68 4.48 -14.24 -9.23
CA ASN A 68 3.62 -14.99 -10.15
C ASN A 68 2.65 -14.11 -10.94
N SER A 69 2.69 -12.80 -10.72
CA SER A 69 1.84 -11.86 -11.46
C SER A 69 2.36 -11.66 -12.88
N ARG A 70 1.53 -11.02 -13.72
CA ARG A 70 1.94 -10.69 -15.09
C ARG A 70 3.00 -9.60 -15.13
N TYR A 71 3.18 -8.85 -14.04
CA TYR A 71 4.12 -7.72 -13.97
C TYR A 71 4.99 -7.84 -12.73
N PRO A 72 5.83 -8.90 -12.63
CA PRO A 72 6.62 -9.13 -11.41
C PRO A 72 7.67 -8.07 -11.14
N GLU A 73 8.07 -7.30 -12.16
CA GLU A 73 9.03 -6.21 -11.98
C GLU A 73 8.37 -4.92 -11.50
N GLN A 74 7.07 -4.77 -11.75
CA GLN A 74 6.33 -3.55 -11.42
C GLN A 74 5.50 -3.68 -10.14
N ILE A 75 5.16 -4.89 -9.72
CA ILE A 75 4.33 -5.12 -8.55
C ILE A 75 5.17 -5.80 -7.47
N LYS A 76 5.38 -5.10 -6.36
CA LYS A 76 6.27 -5.56 -5.29
C LYS A 76 5.60 -5.44 -3.93
N PRO A 77 5.92 -6.34 -3.00
CA PRO A 77 5.46 -6.18 -1.62
C PRO A 77 6.31 -5.16 -0.88
N SER A 78 5.74 -4.55 0.16
CA SER A 78 6.48 -3.62 1.01
C SER A 78 6.12 -3.85 2.47
N ILE A 79 7.13 -3.88 3.32
CA ILE A 79 6.97 -4.02 4.77
C ILE A 79 7.28 -2.71 5.49
N ILE A 80 7.18 -1.57 4.77
CA ILE A 80 7.57 -0.28 5.34
C ILE A 80 6.81 0.02 6.64
N GLU A 81 5.54 -0.39 6.75
CA GLU A 81 4.76 -0.13 7.96
C GLU A 81 5.23 -0.95 9.16
N PHE A 82 5.97 -2.04 8.94
CA PHE A 82 6.58 -2.80 10.03
C PHE A 82 7.82 -2.10 10.58
N LEU A 83 8.45 -1.24 9.78
CA LEU A 83 9.71 -0.58 10.11
C LEU A 83 9.51 0.79 10.75
N LEU A 84 8.32 1.38 10.60
CA LEU A 84 8.03 2.70 11.16
C LEU A 84 7.57 2.57 12.61
N GLU A 85 7.70 3.67 13.35
CA GLU A 85 7.26 3.70 14.74
C GLU A 85 5.77 3.45 14.86
N LYS A 86 5.37 2.76 15.91
CA LYS A 86 3.98 2.52 16.23
C LYS A 86 3.41 3.72 16.99
N PRO A 87 2.13 4.03 16.82
CA PRO A 87 1.14 3.34 16.00
C PRO A 87 1.32 3.60 14.50
N SER A 88 0.91 2.61 13.69
CA SER A 88 1.09 2.65 12.23
C SER A 88 -0.04 3.42 11.55
N TYR A 89 0.05 4.74 11.56
CA TYR A 89 -0.91 5.58 10.85
C TYR A 89 -0.50 5.76 9.40
N THR A 90 -1.47 5.71 8.49
CA THR A 90 -1.23 5.85 7.05
C THR A 90 -0.49 7.15 6.73
N ILE A 91 -0.86 8.25 7.41
CA ILE A 91 -0.19 9.54 7.15
C ILE A 91 1.31 9.48 7.42
N ASN A 92 1.75 8.73 8.43
CA ASN A 92 3.17 8.60 8.73
C ASN A 92 3.89 7.86 7.62
N THR A 93 3.28 6.82 7.06
CA THR A 93 3.82 6.10 5.91
C THR A 93 3.96 7.03 4.71
N LEU A 94 2.92 7.80 4.41
CA LEU A 94 2.93 8.73 3.28
C LEU A 94 3.99 9.81 3.44
N ARG A 95 4.11 10.38 4.63
CA ARG A 95 5.13 11.40 4.90
C ARG A 95 6.54 10.83 4.74
N HIS A 96 6.76 9.64 5.28
CA HIS A 96 8.06 8.98 5.18
C HIS A 96 8.47 8.77 3.73
N LEU A 97 7.55 8.23 2.91
CA LEU A 97 7.82 7.96 1.51
C LEU A 97 8.02 9.25 0.72
N THR A 98 7.20 10.27 0.99
CA THR A 98 7.31 11.55 0.29
C THR A 98 8.62 12.26 0.64
N GLU A 99 9.02 12.25 1.90
CA GLU A 99 10.27 12.88 2.33
C GLU A 99 11.50 12.21 1.73
N ASN A 100 11.47 10.89 1.59
CA ASN A 100 12.64 10.14 1.14
C ASN A 100 12.68 9.91 -0.37
N TYR A 101 11.53 9.89 -1.05
CA TYR A 101 11.45 9.53 -2.47
C TYR A 101 10.62 10.50 -3.31
N GLY A 102 10.05 11.55 -2.70
CA GLY A 102 9.11 12.43 -3.39
C GLY A 102 9.69 13.21 -4.56
N GLU A 103 11.00 13.39 -4.61
CA GLU A 103 11.65 14.05 -5.74
C GLU A 103 11.66 13.16 -6.98
N GLN A 104 11.68 11.84 -6.80
CA GLN A 104 11.80 10.85 -7.86
C GLN A 104 10.48 10.16 -8.18
N MET A 105 9.55 10.16 -7.23
CA MET A 105 8.30 9.42 -7.33
C MET A 105 7.10 10.27 -6.96
N GLU A 106 6.01 10.03 -7.67
CA GLU A 106 4.69 10.57 -7.33
C GLU A 106 3.86 9.43 -6.78
N PHE A 107 3.29 9.61 -5.59
CA PHE A 107 2.56 8.56 -4.90
C PHE A 107 1.06 8.76 -5.04
N THR A 108 0.35 7.66 -5.35
CA THR A 108 -1.10 7.59 -5.32
C THR A 108 -1.52 6.46 -4.39
N ILE A 109 -2.79 6.42 -4.01
CA ILE A 109 -3.29 5.45 -3.05
C ILE A 109 -4.38 4.61 -3.70
N LEU A 110 -4.36 3.30 -3.47
CA LEU A 110 -5.44 2.38 -3.85
C LEU A 110 -6.01 1.77 -2.58
N MET A 111 -7.33 1.88 -2.40
CA MET A 111 -8.01 1.31 -1.23
C MET A 111 -9.41 0.83 -1.60
N GLY A 112 -9.94 -0.10 -0.80
CA GLY A 112 -11.30 -0.58 -0.97
C GLY A 112 -12.32 0.44 -0.48
N SER A 113 -13.54 0.34 -1.00
CA SER A 113 -14.63 1.25 -0.63
C SER A 113 -15.00 1.17 0.84
N ASP A 114 -14.77 0.04 1.49
CA ASP A 114 -14.98 -0.11 2.92
C ASP A 114 -14.07 0.80 3.75
N LEU A 115 -12.85 1.03 3.26
CA LEU A 115 -11.91 1.92 3.94
C LEU A 115 -12.22 3.38 3.70
N ILE A 116 -12.71 3.74 2.49
CA ILE A 116 -13.02 5.14 2.19
C ILE A 116 -14.14 5.67 3.10
N ASN A 117 -15.05 4.81 3.52
CA ASN A 117 -16.14 5.22 4.40
C ASN A 117 -15.67 5.62 5.80
N THR A 118 -14.46 5.20 6.19
CA THR A 118 -13.88 5.55 7.48
C THR A 118 -12.74 6.58 7.37
N LEU A 119 -12.39 6.97 6.15
CA LEU A 119 -11.20 7.80 5.90
C LEU A 119 -11.24 9.11 6.70
N HIS A 120 -12.42 9.71 6.85
CA HIS A 120 -12.55 10.97 7.59
C HIS A 120 -12.17 10.84 9.07
N LYS A 121 -12.12 9.61 9.59
CA LYS A 121 -11.73 9.34 10.98
C LYS A 121 -10.24 9.05 11.13
N TRP A 122 -9.52 8.95 10.01
CA TRP A 122 -8.10 8.65 10.07
C TRP A 122 -7.32 9.87 10.54
N ARG A 123 -6.15 9.61 11.14
CA ARG A 123 -5.28 10.68 11.58
C ARG A 123 -4.83 11.49 10.37
N GLU A 124 -4.97 12.82 10.48
CA GLU A 124 -4.63 13.76 9.42
C GLU A 124 -5.31 13.41 8.08
N ALA A 125 -6.58 13.03 8.15
CA ALA A 125 -7.34 12.63 6.96
C ALA A 125 -7.36 13.72 5.88
N GLU A 126 -7.46 14.99 6.28
CA GLU A 126 -7.47 16.10 5.33
C GLU A 126 -6.18 16.18 4.54
N GLU A 127 -5.03 15.98 5.20
CA GLU A 127 -3.74 15.97 4.51
C GLU A 127 -3.66 14.82 3.49
N ILE A 128 -4.22 13.66 3.83
CA ILE A 128 -4.25 12.51 2.92
C ILE A 128 -5.12 12.84 1.71
N ILE A 129 -6.33 13.34 1.94
CA ILE A 129 -7.30 13.59 0.87
C ILE A 129 -6.82 14.70 -0.07
N THR A 130 -6.22 15.75 0.47
CA THR A 130 -5.77 16.89 -0.35
C THR A 130 -4.40 16.69 -0.98
N GLY A 131 -3.57 15.82 -0.39
CA GLY A 131 -2.19 15.65 -0.83
C GLY A 131 -1.95 14.51 -1.81
N TYR A 132 -2.90 13.58 -1.95
CA TYR A 132 -2.69 12.36 -2.73
C TYR A 132 -3.94 12.00 -3.50
N ASP A 133 -3.75 11.53 -4.74
CA ASP A 133 -4.85 10.96 -5.52
C ASP A 133 -5.20 9.59 -4.95
N ILE A 134 -6.50 9.35 -4.77
CA ILE A 134 -6.98 8.11 -4.18
C ILE A 134 -7.85 7.38 -5.20
N TYR A 135 -7.47 6.14 -5.50
CA TYR A 135 -8.25 5.23 -6.32
C TYR A 135 -9.02 4.28 -5.40
N VAL A 136 -10.29 4.09 -5.66
CA VAL A 136 -11.17 3.27 -4.81
C VAL A 136 -11.75 2.15 -5.65
N TYR A 137 -11.72 0.92 -5.11
CA TYR A 137 -12.37 -0.20 -5.76
C TYR A 137 -13.54 -0.69 -4.88
N PRO A 138 -14.61 -1.22 -5.50
CA PRO A 138 -15.76 -1.71 -4.74
C PRO A 138 -15.41 -2.94 -3.89
N ARG A 139 -15.94 -2.94 -2.67
CA ARG A 139 -15.81 -4.08 -1.78
C ARG A 139 -17.09 -4.35 -1.05
#